data_541ecfacd9f5c2ddaa9913bde8aa8c49
#
_entry.id   541ecfacd9f5c2ddaa9913bde8aa8c49
#
_cell.length_a   1.000
_cell.length_b   1.000
_cell.length_c   1.000
_cell.angle_alpha   90.00
_cell.angle_beta   90.00
_cell.angle_gamma   90.00
#
_symmetry.space_group_name_H-M   'P 1'
#
loop_
_entity.id
_entity.type
_entity.pdbx_description
1 polymer ?
#
loop_
_entity_poly.entity_id
_entity_poly.type
_entity_poly.pdbx_seq_one_letter_code
_entity_poly.pdbx_strand_id
1 'polypeptide(L)'
;MSLAGTLWAATATAAGPAVPLWLGRRTGRGKEFSARLGERSGIAGLARPPGRLVWLHGASVGETQSVVPLIQALRLARPDLALLLTSGTTTSARLLAARLGGAAAAPERSGALPENPGVLHQFLPLDRPAWVRRFLDHWRPDLALFVESELWPNLLAALGRRGTPAALVNARLSARSARRWALVPGLARQMLGGFRLVLAQSAGDAERLARLGARDPAVPGNLKWAAPPLPADADELARLRTLVAGRPVWAMASTHEGDEALAAAADRAARERFADLLTIIVPRHPERGAALAGTLPGAARRAAGQDPDAAIWLCDTLGELGLVCRLAPLVVMGKSFLPPGGGQNPLEPARLGAAVLFGPLMQNFADIALRLVAAGASRQLAGPEALAAEITSLLNDPPGLARMGAAAARLAAEEAGVLDRVMNALAPLLPAP
;
A
#
# COMPACT_ATOMS: atom_id res chain seq x y z
N MET A 1 -22.71 -12.41 21.87
CA MET A 1 -21.33 -11.88 21.98
C MET A 1 -20.53 -12.82 22.87
N SER A 2 -19.26 -13.08 22.57
CA SER A 2 -18.36 -13.81 23.46
C SER A 2 -18.06 -13.00 24.71
N LEU A 3 -17.67 -13.65 25.83
CA LEU A 3 -17.25 -12.96 27.05
C LEU A 3 -16.17 -11.90 26.78
N ALA A 4 -15.15 -12.27 25.97
CA ALA A 4 -14.10 -11.34 25.57
C ALA A 4 -14.63 -10.15 24.76
N GLY A 5 -15.65 -10.34 23.91
CA GLY A 5 -16.30 -9.26 23.18
C GLY A 5 -17.09 -8.32 24.09
N THR A 6 -17.72 -8.85 25.14
CA THR A 6 -18.40 -8.03 26.16
C THR A 6 -17.40 -7.21 26.98
N LEU A 7 -16.30 -7.83 27.39
CA LEU A 7 -15.21 -7.12 28.09
C LEU A 7 -14.59 -6.04 27.22
N TRP A 8 -14.36 -6.31 25.94
CA TRP A 8 -13.88 -5.32 24.99
C TRP A 8 -14.82 -4.11 24.88
N ALA A 9 -16.13 -4.36 24.75
CA ALA A 9 -17.13 -3.30 24.67
C ALA A 9 -17.17 -2.45 25.96
N ALA A 10 -17.06 -3.09 27.14
CA ALA A 10 -17.00 -2.40 28.42
C ALA A 10 -15.74 -1.53 28.55
N THR A 11 -14.57 -2.07 28.24
CA THR A 11 -13.30 -1.32 28.28
C THR A 11 -13.27 -0.17 27.28
N ALA A 12 -13.73 -0.38 26.05
CA ALA A 12 -13.86 0.66 25.05
C ALA A 12 -14.82 1.78 25.48
N THR A 13 -15.87 1.43 26.22
CA THR A 13 -16.83 2.39 26.77
C THR A 13 -16.21 3.19 27.92
N ALA A 14 -15.54 2.53 28.85
CA ALA A 14 -14.85 3.15 29.99
C ALA A 14 -13.71 4.09 29.57
N ALA A 15 -12.98 3.76 28.49
CA ALA A 15 -11.91 4.59 27.95
C ALA A 15 -12.43 5.88 27.24
N GLY A 16 -13.73 5.95 26.93
CA GLY A 16 -14.34 7.05 26.17
C GLY A 16 -14.00 8.46 26.66
N PRO A 17 -14.06 8.76 27.97
CA PRO A 17 -13.74 10.10 28.49
C PRO A 17 -12.30 10.57 28.23
N ALA A 18 -11.34 9.64 28.08
CA ALA A 18 -9.94 9.97 27.82
C ALA A 18 -9.65 10.25 26.32
N VAL A 19 -10.57 9.87 25.42
CA VAL A 19 -10.36 10.00 23.97
C VAL A 19 -10.19 11.43 23.51
N PRO A 20 -10.97 12.45 23.96
CA PRO A 20 -10.77 13.83 23.52
C PRO A 20 -9.36 14.35 23.81
N LEU A 21 -8.82 14.04 24.99
CA LEU A 21 -7.45 14.42 25.37
C LEU A 21 -6.41 13.73 24.46
N TRP A 22 -6.60 12.44 24.17
CA TRP A 22 -5.73 11.68 23.27
C TRP A 22 -5.78 12.22 21.84
N LEU A 23 -6.98 12.53 21.31
CA LEU A 23 -7.15 13.13 19.98
C LEU A 23 -6.52 14.52 19.91
N GLY A 24 -6.69 15.36 20.95
CA GLY A 24 -6.05 16.68 21.01
C GLY A 24 -4.50 16.59 20.89
N ARG A 25 -3.88 15.65 21.61
CA ARG A 25 -2.44 15.40 21.47
C ARG A 25 -2.04 14.92 20.07
N ARG A 26 -2.88 14.14 19.41
CA ARG A 26 -2.63 13.66 18.03
C ARG A 26 -2.77 14.81 17.03
N THR A 27 -3.74 15.70 17.22
CA THR A 27 -3.92 16.89 16.38
C THR A 27 -2.69 17.80 16.47
N GLY A 28 -2.17 18.07 17.68
CA GLY A 28 -0.95 18.85 17.86
C GLY A 28 0.32 18.24 17.19
N ARG A 29 0.27 16.94 16.85
CA ARG A 29 1.32 16.23 16.09
C ARG A 29 1.01 16.08 14.60
N GLY A 30 -0.02 16.76 14.06
CA GLY A 30 -0.45 16.67 12.67
C GLY A 30 -1.04 15.31 12.25
N LYS A 31 -1.40 14.45 13.23
CA LYS A 31 -1.92 13.09 12.97
C LYS A 31 -3.44 13.03 12.88
N GLU A 32 -4.13 14.13 13.08
CA GLU A 32 -5.58 14.29 12.92
C GLU A 32 -5.88 15.67 12.30
N PHE A 33 -7.01 15.77 11.59
CA PHE A 33 -7.55 17.06 11.13
C PHE A 33 -8.54 17.57 12.16
N SER A 34 -8.29 18.77 12.69
CA SER A 34 -9.12 19.38 13.75
C SER A 34 -10.60 19.47 13.35
N ALA A 35 -10.90 19.86 12.11
CA ALA A 35 -12.25 19.97 11.58
C ALA A 35 -12.99 18.62 11.46
N ARG A 36 -12.27 17.47 11.53
CA ARG A 36 -12.83 16.13 11.31
C ARG A 36 -12.78 15.23 12.55
N LEU A 37 -12.46 15.77 13.71
CA LEU A 37 -12.37 14.99 14.96
C LEU A 37 -13.70 14.32 15.35
N GLY A 38 -14.83 14.92 15.00
CA GLY A 38 -16.17 14.37 15.23
C GLY A 38 -16.34 12.97 14.58
N GLU A 39 -15.69 12.72 13.46
CA GLU A 39 -15.77 11.44 12.75
C GLU A 39 -15.24 10.28 13.60
N ARG A 40 -14.21 10.52 14.44
CA ARG A 40 -13.67 9.53 15.40
C ARG A 40 -14.68 9.11 16.47
N SER A 41 -15.69 9.92 16.72
CA SER A 41 -16.83 9.62 17.60
C SER A 41 -18.09 9.23 16.83
N GLY A 42 -17.97 8.91 15.55
CA GLY A 42 -19.04 8.45 14.69
C GLY A 42 -19.99 9.54 14.18
N ILE A 43 -19.61 10.82 14.35
CA ILE A 43 -20.35 11.96 13.79
C ILE A 43 -19.88 12.10 12.33
N ALA A 44 -20.81 11.91 11.38
CA ALA A 44 -20.49 12.05 9.98
C ALA A 44 -20.23 13.51 9.61
N GLY A 45 -19.18 13.75 8.82
CA GLY A 45 -18.87 15.06 8.27
C GLY A 45 -19.59 15.36 6.96
N LEU A 46 -20.19 14.35 6.34
CA LEU A 46 -20.88 14.42 5.05
C LEU A 46 -22.28 13.82 5.17
N ALA A 47 -23.21 14.29 4.34
CA ALA A 47 -24.53 13.66 4.20
C ALA A 47 -24.39 12.27 3.55
N ARG A 48 -25.30 11.35 3.90
CA ARG A 48 -25.41 10.08 3.21
C ARG A 48 -26.05 10.30 1.83
N PRO A 49 -25.44 9.84 0.74
CA PRO A 49 -26.07 9.90 -0.58
C PRO A 49 -27.29 8.97 -0.65
N PRO A 50 -28.23 9.22 -1.55
CA PRO A 50 -29.32 8.30 -1.85
C PRO A 50 -28.81 6.96 -2.45
N GLY A 51 -29.67 5.96 -2.49
CA GLY A 51 -29.36 4.67 -3.12
C GLY A 51 -28.55 3.73 -2.24
N ARG A 52 -27.97 2.72 -2.90
CA ARG A 52 -27.16 1.65 -2.27
C ARG A 52 -25.76 2.13 -1.97
N LEU A 53 -25.23 1.74 -0.81
CA LEU A 53 -23.92 2.16 -0.35
C LEU A 53 -23.04 0.95 -0.01
N VAL A 54 -21.90 0.88 -0.69
CA VAL A 54 -20.82 -0.06 -0.33
C VAL A 54 -19.76 0.70 0.46
N TRP A 55 -19.47 0.21 1.64
CA TRP A 55 -18.48 0.76 2.53
C TRP A 55 -17.19 -0.07 2.50
N LEU A 56 -16.06 0.59 2.24
CA LEU A 56 -14.73 -0.01 2.30
C LEU A 56 -13.95 0.60 3.48
N HIS A 57 -13.20 -0.24 4.20
CA HIS A 57 -12.33 0.20 5.28
C HIS A 57 -10.91 -0.33 5.11
N GLY A 58 -9.93 0.60 5.07
CA GLY A 58 -8.51 0.31 5.16
C GLY A 58 -7.83 1.32 6.06
N ALA A 59 -7.21 0.89 7.15
CA ALA A 59 -6.70 1.78 8.20
C ALA A 59 -5.43 2.54 7.79
N SER A 60 -4.52 1.88 7.10
CA SER A 60 -3.20 2.40 6.74
C SER A 60 -3.10 2.85 5.28
N VAL A 61 -2.01 3.57 4.97
CA VAL A 61 -1.68 3.97 3.59
C VAL A 61 -1.54 2.75 2.67
N GLY A 62 -0.87 1.70 3.13
CA GLY A 62 -0.66 0.48 2.35
C GLY A 62 -1.97 -0.25 2.02
N GLU A 63 -2.88 -0.35 2.99
CA GLU A 63 -4.20 -0.95 2.81
C GLU A 63 -5.05 -0.12 1.85
N THR A 64 -5.11 1.21 2.04
CA THR A 64 -5.87 2.09 1.15
C THR A 64 -5.34 2.07 -0.28
N GLN A 65 -4.03 2.05 -0.47
CA GLN A 65 -3.43 1.90 -1.81
C GLN A 65 -3.79 0.58 -2.48
N SER A 66 -3.80 -0.52 -1.72
CA SER A 66 -4.06 -1.85 -2.27
C SER A 66 -5.48 -2.00 -2.83
N VAL A 67 -6.43 -1.21 -2.33
CA VAL A 67 -7.85 -1.27 -2.77
C VAL A 67 -8.27 -0.19 -3.75
N VAL A 68 -7.40 0.75 -4.11
CA VAL A 68 -7.70 1.75 -5.15
C VAL A 68 -8.13 1.08 -6.47
N PRO A 69 -7.45 0.03 -7.00
CA PRO A 69 -7.90 -0.66 -8.21
C PRO A 69 -9.30 -1.28 -8.05
N LEU A 70 -9.60 -1.86 -6.88
CA LEU A 70 -10.92 -2.42 -6.58
C LEU A 70 -12.01 -1.34 -6.57
N ILE A 71 -11.73 -0.18 -5.97
CA ILE A 71 -12.66 0.97 -5.96
C ILE A 71 -12.94 1.45 -7.37
N GLN A 72 -11.90 1.57 -8.20
CA GLN A 72 -12.05 1.98 -9.61
C GLN A 72 -12.87 0.96 -10.42
N ALA A 73 -12.61 -0.34 -10.24
CA ALA A 73 -13.36 -1.40 -10.89
C ALA A 73 -14.83 -1.42 -10.45
N LEU A 74 -15.11 -1.24 -9.15
CA LEU A 74 -16.49 -1.13 -8.64
C LEU A 74 -17.23 0.08 -9.25
N ARG A 75 -16.58 1.23 -9.35
CA ARG A 75 -17.16 2.43 -9.97
C ARG A 75 -17.52 2.23 -11.45
N LEU A 76 -16.66 1.53 -12.19
CA LEU A 76 -16.89 1.23 -13.60
C LEU A 76 -17.99 0.19 -13.81
N ALA A 77 -17.97 -0.88 -13.01
CA ALA A 77 -18.92 -1.98 -13.13
C ALA A 77 -20.32 -1.62 -12.55
N ARG A 78 -20.37 -0.77 -11.54
CA ARG A 78 -21.58 -0.43 -10.77
C ARG A 78 -21.61 1.08 -10.45
N PRO A 79 -21.83 1.95 -11.45
CA PRO A 79 -21.89 3.40 -11.25
C PRO A 79 -23.10 3.86 -10.43
N ASP A 80 -24.08 2.99 -10.21
CA ASP A 80 -25.26 3.19 -9.36
C ASP A 80 -24.93 3.12 -7.85
N LEU A 81 -23.78 2.54 -7.48
CA LEU A 81 -23.39 2.39 -6.07
C LEU A 81 -22.67 3.63 -5.54
N ALA A 82 -23.13 4.11 -4.40
CA ALA A 82 -22.34 5.05 -3.59
C ALA A 82 -21.20 4.30 -2.88
N LEU A 83 -19.99 4.83 -2.96
CA LEU A 83 -18.83 4.24 -2.30
C LEU A 83 -18.38 5.13 -1.14
N LEU A 84 -18.40 4.58 0.07
CA LEU A 84 -17.81 5.18 1.27
C LEU A 84 -16.48 4.50 1.56
N LEU A 85 -15.41 5.26 1.64
CA LEU A 85 -14.12 4.76 2.08
C LEU A 85 -13.76 5.35 3.43
N THR A 86 -13.39 4.50 4.38
CA THR A 86 -12.89 4.96 5.68
C THR A 86 -11.43 4.61 5.87
N SER A 87 -10.68 5.53 6.49
CA SER A 87 -9.27 5.31 6.81
C SER A 87 -8.93 5.68 8.26
N GLY A 88 -7.72 5.27 8.69
CA GLY A 88 -7.22 5.50 10.04
C GLY A 88 -6.30 6.72 10.16
N THR A 89 -5.76 7.27 9.05
CA THR A 89 -4.68 8.28 9.09
C THR A 89 -4.91 9.45 8.14
N THR A 90 -4.36 10.62 8.49
CA THR A 90 -4.39 11.82 7.64
C THR A 90 -3.65 11.60 6.31
N THR A 91 -2.56 10.82 6.33
CA THR A 91 -1.80 10.48 5.12
C THR A 91 -2.62 9.64 4.15
N SER A 92 -3.39 8.66 4.65
CA SER A 92 -4.31 7.88 3.83
C SER A 92 -5.39 8.76 3.19
N ALA A 93 -5.97 9.69 3.96
CA ALA A 93 -6.99 10.61 3.45
C ALA A 93 -6.45 11.50 2.31
N ARG A 94 -5.24 12.06 2.46
CA ARG A 94 -4.60 12.85 1.39
C ARG A 94 -4.29 12.03 0.14
N LEU A 95 -3.81 10.82 0.32
CA LEU A 95 -3.54 9.90 -0.80
C LEU A 95 -4.81 9.57 -1.58
N LEU A 96 -5.90 9.28 -0.88
CA LEU A 96 -7.19 8.98 -1.49
C LEU A 96 -7.74 10.18 -2.25
N ALA A 97 -7.63 11.38 -1.68
CA ALA A 97 -7.98 12.63 -2.36
C ALA A 97 -7.24 12.79 -3.69
N ALA A 98 -5.93 12.56 -3.69
CA ALA A 98 -5.09 12.66 -4.89
C ALA A 98 -5.40 11.59 -5.94
N ARG A 99 -5.82 10.38 -5.54
CA ARG A 99 -6.03 9.24 -6.45
C ARG A 99 -7.46 9.07 -6.96
N LEU A 100 -8.45 9.43 -6.16
CA LEU A 100 -9.86 9.13 -6.44
C LEU A 100 -10.70 10.38 -6.75
N GLY A 101 -10.22 11.57 -6.39
CA GLY A 101 -10.99 12.81 -6.58
C GLY A 101 -12.32 12.82 -5.82
N GLY A 102 -13.31 13.58 -6.31
CA GLY A 102 -14.65 13.67 -5.72
C GLY A 102 -14.64 14.23 -4.29
N ALA A 103 -15.53 13.73 -3.43
CA ALA A 103 -15.59 14.12 -2.03
C ALA A 103 -14.34 13.70 -1.21
N ALA A 104 -13.54 12.77 -1.72
CA ALA A 104 -12.24 12.44 -1.16
C ALA A 104 -11.20 13.54 -1.41
N ALA A 105 -11.39 14.38 -2.43
CA ALA A 105 -10.47 15.46 -2.78
C ALA A 105 -10.40 16.61 -1.76
N ALA A 106 -11.30 16.65 -0.78
CA ALA A 106 -11.27 17.63 0.32
C ALA A 106 -11.02 16.94 1.67
N PRO A 107 -9.84 16.32 1.88
CA PRO A 107 -9.59 15.46 3.04
C PRO A 107 -9.61 16.21 4.38
N GLU A 108 -9.45 17.53 4.36
CA GLU A 108 -9.38 18.38 5.56
C GLU A 108 -10.73 19.02 5.93
N ARG A 109 -11.73 18.92 5.07
CA ARG A 109 -13.04 19.54 5.23
C ARG A 109 -14.13 18.52 5.52
N SER A 110 -15.16 18.96 6.21
CA SER A 110 -16.47 18.32 6.31
C SER A 110 -17.52 19.28 5.77
N GLY A 111 -18.66 18.81 5.30
CA GLY A 111 -19.72 19.66 4.78
C GLY A 111 -20.65 19.00 3.76
N ALA A 112 -21.28 19.82 2.91
CA ALA A 112 -22.20 19.34 1.88
C ALA A 112 -21.49 18.50 0.83
N LEU A 113 -22.22 17.52 0.26
CA LEU A 113 -21.75 16.73 -0.85
C LEU A 113 -21.64 17.60 -2.11
N PRO A 114 -20.58 17.44 -2.93
CA PRO A 114 -20.56 17.96 -4.28
C PRO A 114 -21.63 17.29 -5.15
N GLU A 115 -22.03 17.90 -6.26
CA GLU A 115 -23.02 17.36 -7.18
C GLU A 115 -22.70 15.95 -7.67
N ASN A 116 -21.41 15.67 -7.90
CA ASN A 116 -20.91 14.32 -8.16
C ASN A 116 -19.88 13.92 -7.11
N PRO A 117 -20.29 13.30 -6.01
CA PRO A 117 -19.42 13.02 -4.87
C PRO A 117 -18.31 12.00 -5.17
N GLY A 118 -18.43 11.21 -6.23
CA GLY A 118 -17.47 10.16 -6.55
C GLY A 118 -17.33 9.16 -5.39
N VAL A 119 -16.14 9.09 -4.79
CA VAL A 119 -15.88 8.31 -3.58
C VAL A 119 -15.95 9.22 -2.36
N LEU A 120 -16.78 8.86 -1.39
CA LEU A 120 -16.87 9.54 -0.11
C LEU A 120 -15.74 9.09 0.82
N HIS A 121 -15.18 9.98 1.61
CA HIS A 121 -14.19 9.62 2.60
C HIS A 121 -14.56 10.12 4.00
N GLN A 122 -14.46 9.20 4.98
CA GLN A 122 -14.58 9.50 6.40
C GLN A 122 -13.49 8.79 7.20
N PHE A 123 -13.06 9.37 8.34
CA PHE A 123 -12.26 8.62 9.29
C PHE A 123 -13.12 7.58 10.02
N LEU A 124 -12.56 6.36 10.19
CA LEU A 124 -13.25 5.33 10.96
C LEU A 124 -13.51 5.82 12.39
N PRO A 125 -14.71 5.63 12.95
CA PRO A 125 -14.94 5.84 14.37
C PRO A 125 -14.08 4.88 15.19
N LEU A 126 -13.64 5.31 16.36
CA LEU A 126 -13.03 4.39 17.32
C LEU A 126 -14.04 3.33 17.74
N ASP A 127 -13.58 2.11 18.02
CA ASP A 127 -14.42 0.91 18.21
C ASP A 127 -15.20 0.92 19.55
N ARG A 128 -15.91 2.02 19.83
CA ARG A 128 -16.79 2.19 20.98
C ARG A 128 -18.24 1.93 20.57
N PRO A 129 -19.01 1.13 21.30
CA PRO A 129 -20.36 0.73 20.89
C PRO A 129 -21.30 1.89 20.49
N ALA A 130 -21.30 2.99 21.25
CA ALA A 130 -22.14 4.15 20.95
C ALA A 130 -21.69 4.89 19.68
N TRP A 131 -20.39 4.98 19.41
CA TRP A 131 -19.83 5.67 18.24
C TRP A 131 -19.98 4.85 16.97
N VAL A 132 -19.76 3.52 17.08
CA VAL A 132 -20.03 2.57 16.01
C VAL A 132 -21.53 2.60 15.62
N ARG A 133 -22.43 2.59 16.62
CA ARG A 133 -23.87 2.70 16.36
C ARG A 133 -24.20 3.96 15.58
N ARG A 134 -23.72 5.14 16.04
CA ARG A 134 -23.95 6.43 15.38
C ARG A 134 -23.46 6.43 13.94
N PHE A 135 -22.27 5.91 13.69
CA PHE A 135 -21.71 5.78 12.35
C PHE A 135 -22.61 4.92 11.45
N LEU A 136 -23.03 3.74 11.94
CA LEU A 136 -23.85 2.82 11.17
C LEU A 136 -25.29 3.31 11.00
N ASP A 137 -25.84 4.11 11.95
CA ASP A 137 -27.16 4.73 11.84
C ASP A 137 -27.18 5.80 10.74
N HIS A 138 -26.09 6.53 10.58
CA HIS A 138 -25.93 7.55 9.53
C HIS A 138 -25.71 6.91 8.15
N TRP A 139 -24.67 6.07 8.02
CA TRP A 139 -24.24 5.56 6.71
C TRP A 139 -25.09 4.41 6.19
N ARG A 140 -25.61 3.57 7.05
CA ARG A 140 -26.46 2.40 6.71
C ARG A 140 -25.94 1.65 5.50
N PRO A 141 -24.70 1.09 5.53
CA PRO A 141 -24.12 0.41 4.39
C PRO A 141 -24.89 -0.87 4.05
N ASP A 142 -25.07 -1.11 2.76
CA ASP A 142 -25.66 -2.34 2.24
C ASP A 142 -24.64 -3.49 2.19
N LEU A 143 -23.34 -3.17 2.07
CA LEU A 143 -22.20 -4.10 2.12
C LEU A 143 -21.01 -3.40 2.78
N ALA A 144 -20.28 -4.12 3.64
CA ALA A 144 -19.04 -3.64 4.25
C ALA A 144 -17.84 -4.50 3.82
N LEU A 145 -16.80 -3.86 3.28
CA LEU A 145 -15.56 -4.51 2.85
C LEU A 145 -14.40 -4.05 3.76
N PHE A 146 -13.81 -4.97 4.49
CA PHE A 146 -12.65 -4.74 5.34
C PHE A 146 -11.38 -5.22 4.64
N VAL A 147 -10.28 -4.48 4.82
CA VAL A 147 -9.01 -4.74 4.12
C VAL A 147 -7.96 -5.31 5.05
N GLU A 148 -7.22 -6.31 4.58
CA GLU A 148 -6.10 -6.97 5.26
C GLU A 148 -6.49 -7.57 6.63
N SER A 149 -6.13 -6.94 7.75
CA SER A 149 -6.35 -7.48 9.10
C SER A 149 -7.24 -6.59 9.98
N GLU A 150 -8.14 -5.84 9.37
CA GLU A 150 -9.03 -4.90 10.06
C GLU A 150 -10.17 -5.62 10.80
N LEU A 151 -9.86 -6.11 12.00
CA LEU A 151 -10.75 -6.87 12.88
C LEU A 151 -11.18 -6.01 14.07
N TRP A 152 -12.35 -5.38 13.98
CA TRP A 152 -12.92 -4.46 14.97
C TRP A 152 -14.11 -5.11 15.69
N PRO A 153 -13.96 -5.57 16.96
CA PRO A 153 -14.95 -6.40 17.62
C PRO A 153 -16.35 -5.80 17.73
N ASN A 154 -16.46 -4.54 18.19
CA ASN A 154 -17.76 -3.90 18.34
C ASN A 154 -18.40 -3.57 16.99
N LEU A 155 -17.60 -3.16 16.01
CA LEU A 155 -18.03 -2.82 14.68
C LEU A 155 -18.58 -4.04 13.94
N LEU A 156 -17.83 -5.14 13.90
CA LEU A 156 -18.26 -6.39 13.28
C LEU A 156 -19.49 -6.98 13.97
N ALA A 157 -19.54 -6.93 15.31
CA ALA A 157 -20.72 -7.34 16.04
C ALA A 157 -21.95 -6.46 15.73
N ALA A 158 -21.77 -5.16 15.52
CA ALA A 158 -22.87 -4.25 15.17
C ALA A 158 -23.39 -4.49 13.75
N LEU A 159 -22.49 -4.75 12.78
CA LEU A 159 -22.87 -5.15 11.42
C LEU A 159 -23.67 -6.44 11.42
N GLY A 160 -23.20 -7.46 12.16
CA GLY A 160 -23.91 -8.73 12.27
C GLY A 160 -25.32 -8.59 12.85
N ARG A 161 -25.52 -7.75 13.90
CA ARG A 161 -26.85 -7.47 14.45
C ARG A 161 -27.78 -6.76 13.49
N ARG A 162 -27.25 -6.00 12.54
CA ARG A 162 -28.02 -5.29 11.51
C ARG A 162 -28.29 -6.14 10.27
N GLY A 163 -27.71 -7.34 10.20
CA GLY A 163 -27.77 -8.17 9.01
C GLY A 163 -26.97 -7.60 7.81
N THR A 164 -26.16 -6.56 8.04
CA THR A 164 -25.30 -6.01 6.98
C THR A 164 -24.22 -7.01 6.62
N PRO A 165 -24.16 -7.50 5.37
CA PRO A 165 -23.11 -8.42 4.95
C PRO A 165 -21.74 -7.73 5.01
N ALA A 166 -20.73 -8.50 5.45
CA ALA A 166 -19.36 -8.05 5.52
C ALA A 166 -18.43 -9.05 4.80
N ALA A 167 -17.44 -8.53 4.07
CA ALA A 167 -16.38 -9.34 3.49
C ALA A 167 -15.00 -8.81 3.92
N LEU A 168 -14.05 -9.73 4.08
CA LEU A 168 -12.65 -9.40 4.33
C LEU A 168 -11.88 -9.60 3.02
N VAL A 169 -11.43 -8.52 2.42
CA VAL A 169 -10.72 -8.52 1.13
C VAL A 169 -9.22 -8.31 1.33
N ASN A 170 -8.42 -8.88 0.45
CA ASN A 170 -6.97 -8.83 0.55
C ASN A 170 -6.48 -9.26 1.94
N ALA A 171 -7.14 -10.27 2.52
CA ALA A 171 -6.97 -10.67 3.92
C ALA A 171 -5.56 -11.17 4.19
N ARG A 172 -4.93 -10.60 5.21
CA ARG A 172 -3.57 -10.97 5.65
C ARG A 172 -3.54 -11.13 7.15
N LEU A 173 -2.91 -12.19 7.61
CA LEU A 173 -2.74 -12.41 9.06
C LEU A 173 -1.34 -12.97 9.34
N SER A 174 -0.45 -12.17 9.92
CA SER A 174 0.88 -12.63 10.27
C SER A 174 0.83 -13.77 11.33
N ALA A 175 1.83 -14.65 11.34
CA ALA A 175 1.94 -15.70 12.33
C ALA A 175 1.93 -15.16 13.77
N ARG A 176 2.53 -13.99 13.99
CA ARG A 176 2.51 -13.29 15.30
C ARG A 176 1.10 -12.87 15.70
N SER A 177 0.35 -12.26 14.76
CA SER A 177 -1.04 -11.85 15.02
C SER A 177 -1.95 -13.05 15.21
N ALA A 178 -1.78 -14.12 14.43
CA ALA A 178 -2.54 -15.36 14.59
C ALA A 178 -2.34 -15.96 15.99
N ARG A 179 -1.11 -16.01 16.50
CA ARG A 179 -0.84 -16.47 17.88
C ARG A 179 -1.53 -15.61 18.94
N ARG A 180 -1.57 -14.28 18.75
CA ARG A 180 -2.28 -13.38 19.69
C ARG A 180 -3.79 -13.61 19.67
N TRP A 181 -4.39 -13.75 18.49
CA TRP A 181 -5.82 -14.02 18.37
C TRP A 181 -6.20 -15.41 18.91
N ALA A 182 -5.29 -16.38 18.85
CA ALA A 182 -5.50 -17.71 19.45
C ALA A 182 -5.64 -17.67 20.99
N LEU A 183 -5.18 -16.60 21.66
CA LEU A 183 -5.40 -16.41 23.10
C LEU A 183 -6.85 -16.04 23.46
N VAL A 184 -7.62 -15.54 22.50
CA VAL A 184 -9.04 -15.17 22.67
C VAL A 184 -9.91 -15.82 21.59
N PRO A 185 -9.95 -17.16 21.51
CA PRO A 185 -10.50 -17.89 20.38
C PRO A 185 -12.00 -17.65 20.16
N GLY A 186 -12.76 -17.41 21.22
CA GLY A 186 -14.19 -17.09 21.14
C GLY A 186 -14.44 -15.76 20.43
N LEU A 187 -13.60 -14.76 20.68
CA LEU A 187 -13.69 -13.45 20.01
C LEU A 187 -13.22 -13.53 18.56
N ALA A 188 -12.11 -14.22 18.30
CA ALA A 188 -11.61 -14.45 16.96
C ALA A 188 -12.64 -15.15 16.06
N ARG A 189 -13.24 -16.26 16.53
CA ARG A 189 -14.31 -16.97 15.81
C ARG A 189 -15.55 -16.10 15.58
N GLN A 190 -15.94 -15.32 16.58
CA GLN A 190 -17.08 -14.40 16.44
C GLN A 190 -16.86 -13.37 15.33
N MET A 191 -15.67 -12.77 15.25
CA MET A 191 -15.34 -11.78 14.24
C MET A 191 -15.19 -12.41 12.86
N LEU A 192 -14.33 -13.42 12.73
CA LEU A 192 -14.01 -14.04 11.45
C LEU A 192 -15.19 -14.83 10.88
N GLY A 193 -15.95 -15.52 11.73
CA GLY A 193 -17.19 -16.22 11.33
C GLY A 193 -18.34 -15.28 10.96
N GLY A 194 -18.24 -13.99 11.26
CA GLY A 194 -19.18 -12.96 10.86
C GLY A 194 -19.03 -12.48 9.42
N PHE A 195 -17.87 -12.72 8.79
CA PHE A 195 -17.68 -12.41 7.38
C PHE A 195 -18.41 -13.44 6.49
N ARG A 196 -19.12 -12.94 5.49
CA ARG A 196 -19.76 -13.76 4.45
C ARG A 196 -18.75 -14.29 3.44
N LEU A 197 -17.65 -13.57 3.27
CA LEU A 197 -16.59 -13.88 2.32
C LEU A 197 -15.24 -13.43 2.91
N VAL A 198 -14.23 -14.29 2.77
CA VAL A 198 -12.85 -13.99 3.16
C VAL A 198 -11.95 -14.30 1.97
N LEU A 199 -11.28 -13.27 1.44
CA LEU A 199 -10.38 -13.34 0.28
C LEU A 199 -8.96 -13.10 0.75
N ALA A 200 -8.20 -14.17 0.97
CA ALA A 200 -6.85 -14.14 1.49
C ALA A 200 -5.80 -13.81 0.41
N GLN A 201 -4.71 -13.15 0.80
CA GLN A 201 -3.59 -12.85 -0.10
C GLN A 201 -2.79 -14.09 -0.48
N SER A 202 -2.71 -15.08 0.42
CA SER A 202 -1.92 -16.31 0.24
C SER A 202 -2.59 -17.51 0.90
N ALA A 203 -2.17 -18.73 0.50
CA ALA A 203 -2.62 -19.95 1.13
C ALA A 203 -2.30 -19.99 2.64
N GLY A 204 -1.11 -19.50 3.03
CA GLY A 204 -0.74 -19.44 4.45
C GLY A 204 -1.60 -18.45 5.26
N ASP A 205 -2.08 -17.35 4.65
CA ASP A 205 -3.04 -16.46 5.31
C ASP A 205 -4.41 -17.12 5.43
N ALA A 206 -4.89 -17.78 4.37
CA ALA A 206 -6.15 -18.52 4.37
C ALA A 206 -6.17 -19.58 5.48
N GLU A 207 -5.11 -20.36 5.61
CA GLU A 207 -4.98 -21.40 6.65
C GLU A 207 -5.01 -20.80 8.06
N ARG A 208 -4.28 -19.70 8.31
CA ARG A 208 -4.30 -19.01 9.61
C ARG A 208 -5.68 -18.45 9.96
N LEU A 209 -6.35 -17.85 8.97
CA LEU A 209 -7.70 -17.31 9.13
C LEU A 209 -8.73 -18.41 9.39
N ALA A 210 -8.67 -19.52 8.64
CA ALA A 210 -9.53 -20.68 8.84
C ALA A 210 -9.40 -21.28 10.25
N ARG A 211 -8.16 -21.48 10.74
CA ARG A 211 -7.90 -21.97 12.12
C ARG A 211 -8.51 -21.06 13.19
N LEU A 212 -8.65 -19.77 12.92
CA LEU A 212 -9.24 -18.79 13.84
C LEU A 212 -10.76 -18.62 13.66
N GLY A 213 -11.36 -19.31 12.68
CA GLY A 213 -12.81 -19.37 12.51
C GLY A 213 -13.38 -18.65 11.29
N ALA A 214 -12.54 -18.25 10.33
CA ALA A 214 -13.04 -17.84 9.03
C ALA A 214 -13.61 -19.06 8.27
N ARG A 215 -14.72 -18.86 7.56
CA ARG A 215 -15.37 -19.89 6.76
C ARG A 215 -14.80 -19.89 5.35
N ASP A 216 -14.26 -21.04 4.91
CA ASP A 216 -13.80 -21.28 3.54
C ASP A 216 -13.05 -20.08 2.88
N PRO A 217 -11.92 -19.61 3.45
CA PRO A 217 -11.21 -18.50 2.89
C PRO A 217 -10.69 -18.84 1.47
N ALA A 218 -11.14 -18.09 0.47
CA ALA A 218 -10.63 -18.21 -0.89
C ALA A 218 -9.30 -17.45 -1.05
N VAL A 219 -8.48 -17.86 -2.02
CA VAL A 219 -7.16 -17.27 -2.29
C VAL A 219 -7.10 -16.69 -3.72
N PRO A 220 -7.73 -15.53 -3.99
CA PRO A 220 -7.62 -14.90 -5.29
C PRO A 220 -6.24 -14.30 -5.55
N GLY A 221 -5.44 -14.08 -4.51
CA GLY A 221 -4.13 -13.44 -4.56
C GLY A 221 -4.11 -12.06 -3.89
N ASN A 222 -3.00 -11.34 -4.04
CA ASN A 222 -2.79 -10.05 -3.39
C ASN A 222 -3.15 -8.89 -4.32
N LEU A 223 -4.11 -8.04 -3.94
CA LEU A 223 -4.56 -6.87 -4.71
C LEU A 223 -3.42 -5.87 -5.03
N LYS A 224 -2.31 -5.92 -4.33
CA LYS A 224 -1.13 -5.12 -4.69
C LYS A 224 -0.62 -5.44 -6.10
N TRP A 225 -0.87 -6.65 -6.61
CA TRP A 225 -0.54 -7.03 -7.98
C TRP A 225 -1.46 -6.38 -9.04
N ALA A 226 -2.63 -5.88 -8.66
CA ALA A 226 -3.58 -5.26 -9.57
C ALA A 226 -3.29 -3.79 -9.90
N ALA A 227 -2.34 -3.15 -9.21
CA ALA A 227 -2.02 -1.76 -9.48
C ALA A 227 -1.47 -1.61 -10.92
N PRO A 228 -1.86 -0.58 -11.67
CA PRO A 228 -1.33 -0.35 -13.01
C PRO A 228 0.19 -0.07 -12.97
N PRO A 229 0.90 -0.30 -14.09
CA PRO A 229 2.28 0.14 -14.22
C PRO A 229 2.40 1.64 -13.97
N LEU A 230 3.52 2.06 -13.35
CA LEU A 230 3.79 3.48 -13.15
C LEU A 230 3.90 4.19 -14.53
N PRO A 231 3.26 5.36 -14.68
CA PRO A 231 3.34 6.13 -15.92
C PRO A 231 4.76 6.68 -16.12
N ALA A 232 5.05 7.02 -17.38
CA ALA A 232 6.21 7.82 -17.74
C ALA A 232 5.82 8.69 -18.93
N ASP A 233 6.38 9.89 -19.01
CA ASP A 233 6.32 10.71 -20.21
C ASP A 233 7.13 10.04 -21.33
N ALA A 234 6.50 9.81 -22.47
CA ALA A 234 7.10 9.06 -23.57
C ALA A 234 8.23 9.81 -24.27
N ASP A 235 8.06 11.11 -24.45
CA ASP A 235 9.05 11.95 -25.14
C ASP A 235 10.27 12.13 -24.25
N GLU A 236 10.06 12.38 -22.97
CA GLU A 236 11.15 12.49 -21.99
C GLU A 236 11.89 11.16 -21.82
N LEU A 237 11.19 10.03 -21.82
CA LEU A 237 11.82 8.71 -21.79
C LEU A 237 12.70 8.48 -23.03
N ALA A 238 12.24 8.85 -24.22
CA ALA A 238 13.01 8.72 -25.45
C ALA A 238 14.27 9.61 -25.42
N ARG A 239 14.12 10.85 -24.96
CA ARG A 239 15.22 11.81 -24.79
C ARG A 239 16.29 11.26 -23.83
N LEU A 240 15.87 10.83 -22.65
CA LEU A 240 16.79 10.30 -21.64
C LEU A 240 17.47 8.99 -22.08
N ARG A 241 16.76 8.12 -22.79
CA ARG A 241 17.37 6.91 -23.37
C ARG A 241 18.49 7.24 -24.34
N THR A 242 18.35 8.30 -25.14
CA THR A 242 19.41 8.76 -26.03
C THR A 242 20.62 9.28 -25.25
N LEU A 243 20.40 10.02 -24.17
CA LEU A 243 21.47 10.56 -23.32
C LEU A 243 22.27 9.49 -22.57
N VAL A 244 21.60 8.41 -22.14
CA VAL A 244 22.26 7.32 -21.40
C VAL A 244 22.66 6.15 -22.28
N ALA A 245 22.51 6.27 -23.61
CA ALA A 245 22.81 5.19 -24.55
C ALA A 245 24.26 4.68 -24.40
N GLY A 246 24.41 3.36 -24.31
CA GLY A 246 25.70 2.69 -24.16
C GLY A 246 26.29 2.67 -22.76
N ARG A 247 25.70 3.40 -21.80
CA ARG A 247 26.12 3.36 -20.39
C ARG A 247 25.48 2.19 -19.66
N PRO A 248 26.19 1.45 -18.80
CA PRO A 248 25.55 0.62 -17.81
C PRO A 248 24.74 1.49 -16.83
N VAL A 249 23.48 1.10 -16.57
CA VAL A 249 22.56 1.88 -15.69
C VAL A 249 21.97 0.97 -14.63
N TRP A 250 21.97 1.44 -13.39
CA TRP A 250 21.17 0.87 -12.32
C TRP A 250 20.55 1.98 -11.47
N ALA A 251 19.51 1.66 -10.71
CA ALA A 251 18.85 2.62 -9.84
C ALA A 251 18.66 2.08 -8.43
N MET A 252 18.74 2.95 -7.42
CA MET A 252 18.24 2.68 -6.08
C MET A 252 16.96 3.47 -5.85
N ALA A 253 15.84 2.75 -5.76
CA ALA A 253 14.49 3.31 -5.79
C ALA A 253 13.89 3.49 -4.40
N SER A 254 13.26 4.63 -4.17
CA SER A 254 12.55 4.98 -2.93
C SER A 254 13.47 4.93 -1.70
N THR A 255 14.62 5.59 -1.80
CA THR A 255 15.66 5.59 -0.77
C THR A 255 15.24 6.35 0.49
N HIS A 256 15.74 5.90 1.63
CA HIS A 256 15.62 6.49 2.95
C HIS A 256 17.01 6.84 3.48
N GLU A 257 17.03 7.50 4.62
CA GLU A 257 18.29 7.88 5.28
C GLU A 257 19.25 6.68 5.42
N GLY A 258 20.45 6.84 4.91
CA GLY A 258 21.49 5.81 4.84
C GLY A 258 21.54 5.02 3.53
N ASP A 259 20.41 4.81 2.83
CA ASP A 259 20.39 4.09 1.56
C ASP A 259 21.21 4.82 0.48
N GLU A 260 21.21 6.15 0.49
CA GLU A 260 21.93 6.96 -0.50
C GLU A 260 23.47 6.81 -0.34
N ALA A 261 23.93 6.67 0.90
CA ALA A 261 25.33 6.38 1.18
C ALA A 261 25.74 4.98 0.70
N LEU A 262 24.84 3.99 0.87
CA LEU A 262 25.05 2.65 0.31
C LEU A 262 25.11 2.68 -1.21
N ALA A 263 24.20 3.44 -1.87
CA ALA A 263 24.21 3.58 -3.32
C ALA A 263 25.51 4.21 -3.82
N ALA A 264 25.99 5.27 -3.17
CA ALA A 264 27.24 5.93 -3.53
C ALA A 264 28.48 5.04 -3.27
N ALA A 265 28.45 4.19 -2.24
CA ALA A 265 29.52 3.23 -1.99
C ALA A 265 29.54 2.12 -3.06
N ALA A 266 28.35 1.61 -3.45
CA ALA A 266 28.20 0.62 -4.49
C ALA A 266 28.61 1.18 -5.88
N ASP A 267 28.24 2.45 -6.17
CA ASP A 267 28.71 3.16 -7.38
C ASP A 267 30.23 3.19 -7.47
N ARG A 268 30.90 3.65 -6.41
CA ARG A 268 32.38 3.73 -6.40
C ARG A 268 33.05 2.39 -6.68
N ALA A 269 32.57 1.33 -6.05
CA ALA A 269 33.10 -0.02 -6.24
C ALA A 269 32.81 -0.56 -7.65
N ALA A 270 31.59 -0.38 -8.15
CA ALA A 270 31.23 -0.87 -9.49
C ALA A 270 31.93 -0.09 -10.63
N ARG A 271 32.33 1.17 -10.40
CA ARG A 271 33.10 1.98 -11.33
C ARG A 271 34.51 1.49 -11.57
N GLU A 272 35.07 0.69 -10.69
CA GLU A 272 36.34 0.00 -10.95
C GLU A 272 36.25 -0.89 -12.20
N ARG A 273 35.04 -1.39 -12.49
CA ARG A 273 34.75 -2.25 -13.67
C ARG A 273 34.08 -1.49 -14.80
N PHE A 274 33.22 -0.50 -14.50
CA PHE A 274 32.38 0.23 -15.46
C PHE A 274 32.63 1.75 -15.31
N ALA A 275 33.61 2.30 -15.99
CA ALA A 275 33.99 3.71 -15.87
C ALA A 275 32.82 4.68 -16.15
N ASP A 276 31.96 4.34 -17.13
CA ASP A 276 30.81 5.15 -17.56
C ASP A 276 29.49 4.76 -16.85
N LEU A 277 29.56 4.05 -15.73
CA LEU A 277 28.37 3.66 -14.96
C LEU A 277 27.51 4.88 -14.63
N LEU A 278 26.20 4.74 -14.83
CA LEU A 278 25.21 5.67 -14.31
C LEU A 278 24.45 5.04 -13.12
N THR A 279 24.55 5.68 -11.97
CA THR A 279 23.78 5.36 -10.77
C THR A 279 22.65 6.37 -10.60
N ILE A 280 21.39 5.91 -10.62
CA ILE A 280 20.23 6.76 -10.40
C ILE A 280 19.73 6.55 -8.96
N ILE A 281 19.65 7.64 -8.19
CA ILE A 281 19.13 7.60 -6.81
C ILE A 281 17.77 8.31 -6.78
N VAL A 282 16.73 7.61 -6.33
CA VAL A 282 15.37 8.14 -6.24
C VAL A 282 14.94 8.20 -4.78
N PRO A 283 15.01 9.35 -4.10
CA PRO A 283 14.59 9.46 -2.72
C PRO A 283 13.07 9.29 -2.57
N ARG A 284 12.65 8.57 -1.51
CA ARG A 284 11.22 8.41 -1.17
C ARG A 284 10.56 9.76 -0.85
N HIS A 285 11.34 10.70 -0.39
CA HIS A 285 10.96 12.05 0.01
C HIS A 285 11.76 13.06 -0.82
N PRO A 286 11.20 13.56 -1.95
CA PRO A 286 11.89 14.48 -2.86
C PRO A 286 12.42 15.75 -2.19
N GLU A 287 11.75 16.22 -1.14
CA GLU A 287 12.17 17.38 -0.34
C GLU A 287 13.57 17.22 0.29
N ARG A 288 14.08 16.00 0.40
CA ARG A 288 15.46 15.72 0.85
C ARG A 288 16.50 15.98 -0.22
N GLY A 289 16.09 16.15 -1.49
CA GLY A 289 17.00 16.21 -2.64
C GLY A 289 18.09 17.27 -2.53
N ALA A 290 17.76 18.47 -2.05
CA ALA A 290 18.75 19.54 -1.89
C ALA A 290 19.82 19.18 -0.83
N ALA A 291 19.42 18.59 0.30
CA ALA A 291 20.35 18.16 1.33
C ALA A 291 21.20 16.97 0.86
N LEU A 292 20.60 16.03 0.12
CA LEU A 292 21.31 14.87 -0.44
C LEU A 292 22.37 15.28 -1.47
N ALA A 293 22.09 16.25 -2.32
CA ALA A 293 23.07 16.76 -3.28
C ALA A 293 24.35 17.28 -2.59
N GLY A 294 24.22 17.85 -1.40
CA GLY A 294 25.37 18.24 -0.57
C GLY A 294 26.21 17.08 -0.05
N THR A 295 25.63 15.88 0.06
CA THR A 295 26.32 14.65 0.52
C THR A 295 26.80 13.76 -0.61
N LEU A 296 26.44 14.07 -1.85
CA LEU A 296 26.79 13.34 -3.09
C LEU A 296 27.58 14.26 -4.05
N PRO A 297 28.87 14.52 -3.77
CA PRO A 297 29.66 15.46 -4.58
C PRO A 297 29.67 15.09 -6.06
N GLY A 298 29.39 16.05 -6.93
CA GLY A 298 29.36 15.85 -8.38
C GLY A 298 28.09 15.15 -8.91
N ALA A 299 27.09 14.88 -8.09
CA ALA A 299 25.82 14.34 -8.57
C ALA A 299 25.03 15.40 -9.34
N ALA A 300 24.50 15.01 -10.52
CA ALA A 300 23.52 15.80 -11.23
C ALA A 300 22.14 15.67 -10.55
N ARG A 301 21.34 16.73 -10.56
CA ARG A 301 20.08 16.79 -9.84
C ARG A 301 18.90 17.09 -10.76
N ARG A 302 17.91 16.18 -10.79
CA ARG A 302 16.73 16.30 -11.66
C ARG A 302 15.87 17.54 -11.36
N ALA A 303 15.60 17.83 -10.08
CA ALA A 303 14.83 19.01 -9.69
C ALA A 303 15.53 20.35 -9.99
N ALA A 304 16.84 20.33 -10.30
CA ALA A 304 17.59 21.47 -10.79
C ALA A 304 17.64 21.53 -12.33
N GLY A 305 16.91 20.68 -13.03
CA GLY A 305 16.90 20.63 -14.50
C GLY A 305 18.15 19.99 -15.12
N GLN A 306 18.98 19.28 -14.32
CA GLN A 306 20.21 18.66 -14.81
C GLN A 306 19.94 17.27 -15.40
N ASP A 307 20.61 17.00 -16.51
CA ASP A 307 20.55 15.71 -17.20
C ASP A 307 21.48 14.66 -16.54
N PRO A 308 21.32 13.35 -16.85
CA PRO A 308 22.13 12.26 -16.28
C PRO A 308 23.52 12.14 -16.92
N ASP A 309 24.26 13.24 -17.01
CA ASP A 309 25.61 13.31 -17.57
C ASP A 309 26.70 12.99 -16.52
N ALA A 310 26.37 13.09 -15.24
CA ALA A 310 27.25 12.76 -14.13
C ALA A 310 27.30 11.24 -13.82
N ALA A 311 28.14 10.88 -12.88
CA ALA A 311 28.24 9.52 -12.33
C ALA A 311 26.97 9.11 -11.59
N ILE A 312 26.44 10.00 -10.76
CA ILE A 312 25.22 9.84 -10.00
C ILE A 312 24.21 10.87 -10.48
N TRP A 313 22.99 10.39 -10.73
CA TRP A 313 21.84 11.26 -11.01
C TRP A 313 20.81 11.14 -9.90
N LEU A 314 20.60 12.21 -9.17
CA LEU A 314 19.61 12.31 -8.10
C LEU A 314 18.27 12.72 -8.70
N CYS A 315 17.35 11.76 -8.82
CA CYS A 315 16.01 11.96 -9.34
C CYS A 315 15.03 12.29 -8.21
N ASP A 316 15.03 13.54 -7.77
CA ASP A 316 14.32 14.08 -6.62
C ASP A 316 13.03 14.82 -7.00
N THR A 317 12.30 14.29 -7.96
CA THR A 317 11.02 14.78 -8.45
C THR A 317 9.89 13.81 -8.14
N LEU A 318 8.66 14.31 -8.01
CA LEU A 318 7.48 13.46 -7.80
C LEU A 318 6.95 12.88 -9.11
N GLY A 319 6.57 11.60 -9.08
CA GLY A 319 5.88 10.96 -10.21
C GLY A 319 6.79 10.33 -11.27
N GLU A 320 8.10 10.50 -11.18
CA GLU A 320 9.06 10.05 -12.20
C GLU A 320 9.68 8.65 -11.93
N LEU A 321 9.28 7.94 -10.88
CA LEU A 321 9.79 6.59 -10.63
C LEU A 321 9.52 5.63 -11.81
N GLY A 322 8.39 5.79 -12.50
CA GLY A 322 8.07 5.02 -13.69
C GLY A 322 9.03 5.27 -14.86
N LEU A 323 9.54 6.49 -14.99
CA LEU A 323 10.57 6.87 -15.95
C LEU A 323 11.90 6.19 -15.59
N VAL A 324 12.33 6.29 -14.33
CA VAL A 324 13.60 5.70 -13.87
C VAL A 324 13.59 4.16 -14.02
N CYS A 325 12.50 3.49 -13.65
CA CYS A 325 12.39 2.04 -13.80
C CYS A 325 12.39 1.55 -15.26
N ARG A 326 12.14 2.44 -16.23
CA ARG A 326 12.27 2.13 -17.68
C ARG A 326 13.64 2.46 -18.25
N LEU A 327 14.44 3.29 -17.56
CA LEU A 327 15.81 3.59 -17.91
C LEU A 327 16.79 2.56 -17.32
N ALA A 328 16.56 2.14 -16.08
CA ALA A 328 17.43 1.25 -15.35
C ALA A 328 16.95 -0.20 -15.45
N PRO A 329 17.69 -1.09 -16.14
CA PRO A 329 17.36 -2.52 -16.21
C PRO A 329 17.54 -3.25 -14.88
N LEU A 330 18.25 -2.65 -13.93
CA LEU A 330 18.47 -3.14 -12.57
C LEU A 330 18.01 -2.11 -11.55
N VAL A 331 17.10 -2.50 -10.67
CA VAL A 331 16.57 -1.63 -9.61
C VAL A 331 16.76 -2.26 -8.24
N VAL A 332 17.40 -1.55 -7.35
CA VAL A 332 17.58 -1.89 -5.93
C VAL A 332 16.51 -1.19 -5.09
N MET A 333 15.82 -1.92 -4.23
CA MET A 333 14.77 -1.33 -3.40
C MET A 333 15.34 -0.70 -2.13
N GLY A 334 15.05 0.58 -1.92
CA GLY A 334 15.39 1.28 -0.68
C GLY A 334 14.66 0.73 0.54
N LYS A 335 15.12 1.10 1.74
CA LYS A 335 14.58 0.68 3.05
C LYS A 335 14.58 -0.83 3.26
N SER A 336 15.40 -1.56 2.52
CA SER A 336 15.48 -3.02 2.59
C SER A 336 16.76 -3.54 3.25
N PHE A 337 17.77 -2.70 3.42
CA PHE A 337 19.08 -3.08 3.97
C PHE A 337 19.30 -2.62 5.41
N LEU A 338 18.83 -1.44 5.75
CA LEU A 338 19.10 -0.78 7.05
C LEU A 338 17.87 -0.76 7.94
N PRO A 339 18.02 -0.91 9.29
CA PRO A 339 16.94 -0.70 10.24
C PRO A 339 16.35 0.73 10.15
N PRO A 340 15.04 0.91 10.39
CA PRO A 340 14.05 -0.09 10.83
C PRO A 340 13.54 -1.01 9.73
N GLY A 341 13.99 -0.89 8.48
CA GLY A 341 13.62 -1.74 7.38
C GLY A 341 12.14 -1.63 6.97
N GLY A 342 11.62 -2.72 6.44
CA GLY A 342 10.26 -2.86 5.94
C GLY A 342 10.17 -3.00 4.43
N GLY A 343 11.18 -2.50 3.71
CA GLY A 343 11.23 -2.50 2.25
C GLY A 343 10.25 -1.54 1.60
N GLN A 344 10.51 -1.21 0.34
CA GLN A 344 9.62 -0.50 -0.56
C GLN A 344 9.01 -1.47 -1.59
N ASN A 345 8.07 -1.02 -2.40
CA ASN A 345 7.27 -1.87 -3.28
C ASN A 345 8.08 -2.43 -4.47
N PRO A 346 8.49 -3.72 -4.48
CA PRO A 346 9.29 -4.30 -5.56
C PRO A 346 8.49 -4.57 -6.83
N LEU A 347 7.15 -4.47 -6.78
CA LEU A 347 6.30 -4.66 -7.94
C LEU A 347 6.37 -3.50 -8.93
N GLU A 348 6.72 -2.30 -8.47
CA GLU A 348 6.80 -1.12 -9.32
C GLU A 348 7.86 -1.31 -10.43
N PRO A 349 9.13 -1.63 -10.13
CA PRO A 349 10.11 -1.95 -11.16
C PRO A 349 9.82 -3.29 -11.86
N ALA A 350 9.34 -4.32 -11.15
CA ALA A 350 9.07 -5.63 -11.72
C ALA A 350 8.06 -5.59 -12.87
N ARG A 351 6.97 -4.83 -12.73
CA ARG A 351 5.97 -4.63 -13.80
C ARG A 351 6.53 -3.94 -15.04
N LEU A 352 7.60 -3.21 -14.89
CA LEU A 352 8.26 -2.50 -15.98
C LEU A 352 9.41 -3.29 -16.61
N GLY A 353 9.59 -4.56 -16.18
CA GLY A 353 10.59 -5.47 -16.72
C GLY A 353 12.00 -5.21 -16.20
N ALA A 354 12.17 -4.48 -15.11
CA ALA A 354 13.46 -4.35 -14.44
C ALA A 354 13.73 -5.55 -13.54
N ALA A 355 14.97 -6.02 -13.50
CA ALA A 355 15.44 -6.95 -12.47
C ALA A 355 15.49 -6.24 -11.13
N VAL A 356 15.10 -6.94 -10.05
CA VAL A 356 14.96 -6.32 -8.74
C VAL A 356 15.90 -6.94 -7.72
N LEU A 357 16.64 -6.08 -6.99
CA LEU A 357 17.41 -6.46 -5.82
C LEU A 357 16.82 -5.83 -4.56
N PHE A 358 16.93 -6.54 -3.45
CA PHE A 358 16.56 -6.02 -2.13
C PHE A 358 17.34 -6.73 -1.02
N GLY A 359 17.45 -6.07 0.12
CA GLY A 359 18.05 -6.62 1.32
C GLY A 359 17.11 -7.53 2.12
N PRO A 360 17.52 -7.95 3.32
CA PRO A 360 16.76 -8.89 4.15
C PRO A 360 15.51 -8.30 4.80
N LEU A 361 15.37 -6.97 4.81
CA LEU A 361 14.33 -6.28 5.57
C LEU A 361 13.12 -5.91 4.68
N MET A 362 12.40 -6.93 4.18
CA MET A 362 11.24 -6.77 3.29
C MET A 362 9.89 -7.05 3.97
N GLN A 363 9.74 -6.78 5.26
CA GLN A 363 8.57 -7.19 6.05
C GLN A 363 7.23 -6.68 5.52
N ASN A 364 7.19 -5.49 4.90
CA ASN A 364 5.97 -4.93 4.32
C ASN A 364 5.55 -5.62 3.00
N PHE A 365 6.51 -6.31 2.35
CA PHE A 365 6.35 -6.97 1.06
C PHE A 365 6.89 -8.40 1.06
N ALA A 366 6.98 -9.06 2.23
CA ALA A 366 7.64 -10.34 2.41
C ALA A 366 7.12 -11.43 1.44
N ASP A 367 5.80 -11.55 1.29
CA ASP A 367 5.17 -12.52 0.40
C ASP A 367 5.50 -12.23 -1.08
N ILE A 368 5.46 -10.96 -1.47
CA ILE A 368 5.79 -10.51 -2.82
C ILE A 368 7.28 -10.77 -3.12
N ALA A 369 8.16 -10.44 -2.15
CA ALA A 369 9.60 -10.67 -2.27
C ALA A 369 9.93 -12.15 -2.47
N LEU A 370 9.32 -13.04 -1.66
CA LEU A 370 9.49 -14.49 -1.81
C LEU A 370 9.05 -14.99 -3.19
N ARG A 371 7.92 -14.51 -3.70
CA ARG A 371 7.41 -14.88 -5.02
C ARG A 371 8.30 -14.40 -6.16
N LEU A 372 8.81 -13.17 -6.07
CA LEU A 372 9.75 -12.64 -7.05
C LEU A 372 11.07 -13.46 -7.08
N VAL A 373 11.60 -13.81 -5.90
CA VAL A 373 12.79 -14.67 -5.79
C VAL A 373 12.52 -16.05 -6.39
N ALA A 374 11.41 -16.69 -6.02
CA ALA A 374 11.03 -18.01 -6.52
C ALA A 374 10.84 -18.04 -8.04
N ALA A 375 10.38 -16.94 -8.64
CA ALA A 375 10.23 -16.81 -10.09
C ALA A 375 11.54 -16.46 -10.83
N GLY A 376 12.66 -16.29 -10.12
CA GLY A 376 13.93 -15.83 -10.71
C GLY A 376 13.88 -14.38 -11.19
N ALA A 377 12.93 -13.60 -10.70
CA ALA A 377 12.68 -12.20 -11.05
C ALA A 377 13.47 -11.22 -10.16
N SER A 378 14.00 -11.69 -9.05
CA SER A 378 14.76 -10.88 -8.11
C SER A 378 15.79 -11.72 -7.35
N ARG A 379 16.74 -11.02 -6.70
CA ARG A 379 17.62 -11.62 -5.70
C ARG A 379 17.51 -10.88 -4.38
N GLN A 380 17.42 -11.64 -3.29
CA GLN A 380 17.51 -11.10 -1.94
C GLN A 380 18.94 -11.22 -1.44
N LEU A 381 19.54 -10.09 -1.08
CA LEU A 381 20.91 -10.04 -0.56
C LEU A 381 20.91 -10.22 0.95
N ALA A 382 21.99 -10.83 1.47
CA ALA A 382 22.14 -11.06 2.92
C ALA A 382 22.33 -9.76 3.70
N GLY A 383 23.02 -8.78 3.12
CA GLY A 383 23.32 -7.50 3.72
C GLY A 383 23.83 -6.48 2.70
N PRO A 384 24.11 -5.25 3.15
CA PRO A 384 24.58 -4.17 2.30
C PRO A 384 25.97 -4.43 1.70
N GLU A 385 26.80 -5.24 2.33
CA GLU A 385 28.16 -5.62 1.88
C GLU A 385 28.16 -6.38 0.56
N ALA A 386 27.08 -7.10 0.27
CA ALA A 386 26.94 -7.85 -0.97
C ALA A 386 26.49 -6.99 -2.18
N LEU A 387 26.07 -5.74 -1.94
CA LEU A 387 25.37 -4.92 -2.94
C LEU A 387 26.25 -4.60 -4.15
N ALA A 388 27.47 -4.11 -3.94
CA ALA A 388 28.37 -3.70 -5.01
C ALA A 388 28.77 -4.88 -5.91
N ALA A 389 29.10 -6.02 -5.28
CA ALA A 389 29.49 -7.24 -6.01
C ALA A 389 28.33 -7.77 -6.87
N GLU A 390 27.10 -7.74 -6.32
CA GLU A 390 25.92 -8.23 -7.04
C GLU A 390 25.53 -7.31 -8.21
N ILE A 391 25.57 -5.98 -8.02
CA ILE A 391 25.36 -5.01 -9.12
C ILE A 391 26.39 -5.25 -10.24
N THR A 392 27.67 -5.37 -9.88
CA THR A 392 28.75 -5.61 -10.85
C THR A 392 28.54 -6.92 -11.60
N SER A 393 28.16 -8.00 -10.89
CA SER A 393 27.89 -9.32 -11.47
C SER A 393 26.75 -9.25 -12.49
N LEU A 394 25.62 -8.63 -12.14
CA LEU A 394 24.46 -8.54 -13.02
C LEU A 394 24.68 -7.63 -14.22
N LEU A 395 25.36 -6.50 -14.06
CA LEU A 395 25.69 -5.60 -15.16
C LEU A 395 26.73 -6.24 -16.12
N ASN A 396 27.52 -7.20 -15.64
CA ASN A 396 28.48 -7.97 -16.46
C ASN A 396 27.83 -9.16 -17.19
N ASP A 397 26.56 -9.51 -16.86
CA ASP A 397 25.74 -10.52 -17.55
C ASP A 397 24.44 -9.90 -18.10
N PRO A 398 24.50 -9.06 -19.16
CA PRO A 398 23.28 -8.45 -19.73
C PRO A 398 22.20 -9.48 -20.13
N PRO A 399 22.53 -10.66 -20.69
CA PRO A 399 21.52 -11.69 -20.96
C PRO A 399 20.84 -12.22 -19.67
N GLY A 400 21.59 -12.42 -18.58
CA GLY A 400 21.05 -12.82 -17.28
C GLY A 400 20.15 -11.77 -16.69
N LEU A 401 20.59 -10.51 -16.74
CA LEU A 401 19.80 -9.37 -16.28
C LEU A 401 18.49 -9.24 -17.06
N ALA A 402 18.53 -9.40 -18.39
CA ALA A 402 17.33 -9.39 -19.23
C ALA A 402 16.37 -10.55 -18.90
N ARG A 403 16.89 -11.75 -18.63
CA ARG A 403 16.06 -12.90 -18.20
C ARG A 403 15.37 -12.62 -16.86
N MET A 404 16.06 -12.02 -15.91
CA MET A 404 15.46 -11.62 -14.63
C MET A 404 14.32 -10.60 -14.82
N GLY A 405 14.56 -9.57 -15.63
CA GLY A 405 13.54 -8.57 -15.95
C GLY A 405 12.33 -9.16 -16.66
N ALA A 406 12.55 -10.07 -17.63
CA ALA A 406 11.47 -10.78 -18.31
C ALA A 406 10.67 -11.69 -17.34
N ALA A 407 11.32 -12.35 -16.39
CA ALA A 407 10.64 -13.14 -15.36
C ALA A 407 9.80 -12.25 -14.44
N ALA A 408 10.30 -11.05 -14.10
CA ALA A 408 9.58 -10.07 -13.30
C ALA A 408 8.29 -9.57 -14.01
N ALA A 409 8.40 -9.23 -15.29
CA ALA A 409 7.26 -8.80 -16.10
C ALA A 409 6.20 -9.91 -16.27
N ARG A 410 6.64 -11.16 -16.53
CA ARG A 410 5.71 -12.31 -16.65
C ARG A 410 4.96 -12.55 -15.36
N LEU A 411 5.65 -12.64 -14.22
CA LEU A 411 5.01 -12.84 -12.92
C LEU A 411 4.00 -11.71 -12.62
N ALA A 412 4.35 -10.46 -12.91
CA ALA A 412 3.46 -9.34 -12.72
C ALA A 412 2.21 -9.41 -13.62
N ALA A 413 2.35 -9.89 -14.86
CA ALA A 413 1.23 -10.07 -15.80
C ALA A 413 0.32 -11.23 -15.37
N GLU A 414 0.88 -12.37 -14.94
CA GLU A 414 0.13 -13.54 -14.43
C GLU A 414 -0.72 -13.16 -13.21
N GLU A 415 -0.17 -12.34 -12.34
CA GLU A 415 -0.87 -11.89 -11.13
C GLU A 415 -1.85 -10.72 -11.36
N ALA A 416 -1.80 -10.04 -12.50
CA ALA A 416 -2.68 -8.90 -12.80
C ALA A 416 -4.18 -9.29 -12.75
N GLY A 417 -4.53 -10.54 -13.07
CA GLY A 417 -5.90 -11.06 -13.00
C GLY A 417 -6.49 -11.18 -11.58
N VAL A 418 -5.75 -10.80 -10.53
CA VAL A 418 -6.26 -10.85 -9.14
C VAL A 418 -7.48 -9.96 -8.96
N LEU A 419 -7.54 -8.81 -9.63
CA LEU A 419 -8.66 -7.88 -9.52
C LEU A 419 -9.97 -8.52 -10.02
N ASP A 420 -9.92 -9.17 -11.18
CA ASP A 420 -11.09 -9.85 -11.76
C ASP A 420 -11.55 -11.00 -10.87
N ARG A 421 -10.61 -11.78 -10.31
CA ARG A 421 -10.94 -12.85 -9.35
C ARG A 421 -11.62 -12.30 -8.10
N VAL A 422 -11.16 -11.17 -7.56
CA VAL A 422 -11.77 -10.49 -6.41
C VAL A 422 -13.13 -9.93 -6.76
N MET A 423 -13.28 -9.25 -7.92
CA MET A 423 -14.56 -8.71 -8.38
C MET A 423 -15.60 -9.82 -8.58
N ASN A 424 -15.23 -10.92 -9.23
CA ASN A 424 -16.12 -12.07 -9.44
C ASN A 424 -16.55 -12.70 -8.10
N ALA A 425 -15.65 -12.82 -7.14
CA ALA A 425 -15.97 -13.35 -5.80
C ALA A 425 -16.89 -12.40 -5.02
N LEU A 426 -16.78 -11.09 -5.21
CA LEU A 426 -17.63 -10.09 -4.56
C LEU A 426 -18.98 -9.92 -5.22
N ALA A 427 -19.12 -10.24 -6.51
CA ALA A 427 -20.34 -10.01 -7.29
C ALA A 427 -21.63 -10.53 -6.62
N PRO A 428 -21.66 -11.74 -6.00
CA PRO A 428 -22.88 -12.24 -5.32
C PRO A 428 -23.25 -11.46 -4.04
N LEU A 429 -22.34 -10.66 -3.49
CA LEU A 429 -22.57 -9.85 -2.28
C LEU A 429 -22.92 -8.41 -2.60
N LEU A 430 -22.69 -7.95 -3.83
CA LEU A 430 -23.04 -6.59 -4.21
C LEU A 430 -24.56 -6.40 -4.14
N PRO A 431 -25.04 -5.27 -3.63
CA PRO A 431 -26.47 -5.02 -3.57
C PRO A 431 -27.06 -5.00 -4.99
N ALA A 432 -28.28 -5.51 -5.12
CA ALA A 432 -29.02 -5.42 -6.39
C ALA A 432 -29.17 -3.96 -6.83
N PRO A 433 -29.21 -3.69 -8.14
CA PRO A 433 -29.45 -2.36 -8.68
C PRO A 433 -30.72 -1.70 -8.16
#